data_1d679888a1164197ddc7b468f0cf9dfb
#
_entry.id   1d679888a1164197ddc7b468f0cf9dfb
#
_cell.length_a   1.000
_cell.length_b   1.000
_cell.length_c   1.000
_cell.angle_alpha   90.00
_cell.angle_beta   90.00
_cell.angle_gamma   90.00
#
_symmetry.space_group_name_H-M   'P 1'
#
loop_
_entity.id
_entity.type
_entity.pdbx_description
1 polymer ?
#
loop_
_entity_poly.entity_id
_entity_poly.type
_entity_poly.pdbx_seq_one_letter_code
_entity_poly.pdbx_strand_id
1 'polypeptide(L)'
;MSDFNQEQLMALQKKSLEMAKYFADFCEENQLLCYLCGGGCIGTLRHKGFIPWDDDLDFFMPRKDYEKLIKIWNEKADTKKYYLSVSDKHHVDRNLFFTIRDKETTLIKPYQDDLDMPHGVALDVLPLDGYPDSRFKRKMQCFWALIYSMYCAQTVPVNHGKLMTIVGKMALAMVPFKRVRYHIWTFAKKQMTKYRIEESKFITELCSGPYYMKKKYPAGAFRKAVWKEFEDTSLPIPVG
;
A
#
# COMPACT_ATOMS: atom_id res chain seq x y z
N MET A 1 15.52 -0.54 13.48
CA MET A 1 15.63 0.65 14.33
C MET A 1 15.51 1.81 13.38
N SER A 2 14.61 2.76 13.62
CA SER A 2 14.49 3.95 12.79
C SER A 2 15.78 4.77 12.91
N ASP A 3 16.24 5.35 11.79
CA ASP A 3 17.41 6.23 11.75
C ASP A 3 17.12 7.62 12.37
N PHE A 4 15.94 7.79 12.98
CA PHE A 4 15.45 9.04 13.57
C PHE A 4 15.83 9.15 15.06
N ASN A 5 16.22 10.36 15.48
CA ASN A 5 16.29 10.67 16.89
C ASN A 5 14.86 10.80 17.47
N GLN A 6 14.74 10.88 18.81
CA GLN A 6 13.44 10.88 19.49
C GLN A 6 12.54 12.07 19.08
N GLU A 7 13.10 13.24 18.90
CA GLU A 7 12.36 14.45 18.49
C GLU A 7 11.83 14.31 17.05
N GLN A 8 12.69 13.82 16.14
CA GLN A 8 12.30 13.54 14.76
C GLN A 8 11.22 12.48 14.67
N LEU A 9 11.33 11.41 15.47
CA LEU A 9 10.33 10.35 15.51
C LEU A 9 8.98 10.88 15.99
N MET A 10 8.95 11.68 17.06
CA MET A 10 7.71 12.30 17.57
C MET A 10 7.08 13.25 16.53
N ALA A 11 7.89 14.06 15.84
CA ALA A 11 7.40 14.94 14.79
C ALA A 11 6.81 14.14 13.61
N LEU A 12 7.45 13.04 13.24
CA LEU A 12 6.98 12.14 12.18
C LEU A 12 5.69 11.44 12.57
N GLN A 13 5.60 10.88 13.80
CA GLN A 13 4.38 10.28 14.34
C GLN A 13 3.21 11.27 14.35
N LYS A 14 3.44 12.51 14.81
CA LYS A 14 2.42 13.55 14.81
C LYS A 14 1.91 13.85 13.39
N LYS A 15 2.81 13.97 12.41
CA LYS A 15 2.44 14.22 11.02
C LYS A 15 1.73 13.02 10.40
N SER A 16 2.19 11.79 10.65
CA SER A 16 1.54 10.55 10.21
C SER A 16 0.13 10.41 10.78
N LEU A 17 -0.08 10.80 12.04
CA LEU A 17 -1.40 10.81 12.67
C LEU A 17 -2.35 11.81 12.02
N GLU A 18 -1.88 13.04 11.73
CA GLU A 18 -2.66 14.05 11.01
C GLU A 18 -3.12 13.53 9.63
N MET A 19 -2.20 12.91 8.89
CA MET A 19 -2.50 12.33 7.58
C MET A 19 -3.46 11.13 7.68
N ALA A 20 -3.25 10.26 8.66
CA ALA A 20 -4.11 9.08 8.90
C ALA A 20 -5.53 9.50 9.27
N LYS A 21 -5.69 10.53 10.09
CA LYS A 21 -7.01 11.09 10.43
C LYS A 21 -7.70 11.63 9.18
N TYR A 22 -7.02 12.51 8.44
CA TYR A 22 -7.57 13.05 7.19
C TYR A 22 -8.00 11.94 6.22
N PHE A 23 -7.16 10.91 6.06
CA PHE A 23 -7.45 9.79 5.16
C PHE A 23 -8.66 8.97 5.63
N ALA A 24 -8.75 8.68 6.92
CA ALA A 24 -9.87 7.92 7.49
C ALA A 24 -11.19 8.69 7.37
N ASP A 25 -11.19 9.99 7.68
CA ASP A 25 -12.34 10.89 7.52
C ASP A 25 -12.76 10.97 6.04
N PHE A 26 -11.80 11.15 5.11
CA PHE A 26 -12.07 11.14 3.67
C PHE A 26 -12.71 9.82 3.20
N CYS A 27 -12.23 8.69 3.72
CA CYS A 27 -12.81 7.39 3.40
C CYS A 27 -14.24 7.25 3.93
N GLU A 28 -14.50 7.68 5.16
CA GLU A 28 -15.84 7.64 5.76
C GLU A 28 -16.84 8.50 4.98
N GLU A 29 -16.50 9.74 4.68
CA GLU A 29 -17.32 10.68 3.90
C GLU A 29 -17.68 10.15 2.50
N ASN A 30 -16.78 9.37 1.88
CA ASN A 30 -16.97 8.81 0.55
C ASN A 30 -17.43 7.35 0.55
N GLN A 31 -17.81 6.81 1.73
CA GLN A 31 -18.29 5.43 1.92
C GLN A 31 -17.28 4.40 1.36
N LEU A 32 -16.03 4.55 1.77
CA LEU A 32 -14.91 3.66 1.45
C LEU A 32 -14.44 2.96 2.72
N LEU A 33 -14.19 1.66 2.64
CA LEU A 33 -13.60 0.91 3.74
C LEU A 33 -12.07 1.07 3.73
N CYS A 34 -11.52 1.46 4.86
CA CYS A 34 -10.08 1.41 5.12
C CYS A 34 -9.82 0.90 6.54
N TYR A 35 -8.63 0.40 6.78
CA TYR A 35 -8.24 -0.17 8.07
C TYR A 35 -6.77 0.07 8.33
N LEU A 36 -6.41 0.52 9.53
CA LEU A 36 -5.02 0.44 9.96
C LEU A 36 -4.50 -0.99 9.83
N CYS A 37 -3.26 -1.13 9.40
CA CYS A 37 -2.59 -2.43 9.32
C CYS A 37 -1.23 -2.40 10.01
N GLY A 38 -0.55 -3.53 10.06
CA GLY A 38 0.81 -3.61 10.61
C GLY A 38 0.95 -3.07 12.03
N GLY A 39 1.94 -2.20 12.20
CA GLY A 39 2.25 -1.52 13.44
C GLY A 39 1.09 -0.70 13.99
N GLY A 40 0.43 0.08 13.12
CA GLY A 40 -0.71 0.91 13.51
C GLY A 40 -1.86 0.11 14.12
N CYS A 41 -2.22 -1.05 13.54
CA CYS A 41 -3.27 -1.91 14.10
C CYS A 41 -2.85 -2.54 15.45
N ILE A 42 -1.59 -2.97 15.58
CA ILE A 42 -1.05 -3.51 16.84
C ILE A 42 -0.99 -2.41 17.90
N GLY A 43 -0.53 -1.21 17.51
CA GLY A 43 -0.47 -0.03 18.36
C GLY A 43 -1.83 0.36 18.93
N THR A 44 -2.87 0.39 18.08
CA THR A 44 -4.26 0.62 18.50
C THR A 44 -4.69 -0.30 19.63
N LEU A 45 -4.41 -1.60 19.50
CA LEU A 45 -4.89 -2.61 20.47
C LEU A 45 -4.07 -2.67 21.75
N ARG A 46 -2.77 -2.37 21.69
CA ARG A 46 -1.85 -2.54 22.83
C ARG A 46 -1.51 -1.24 23.53
N HIS A 47 -1.42 -0.15 22.79
CA HIS A 47 -0.92 1.13 23.29
C HIS A 47 -1.97 2.25 23.21
N LYS A 48 -3.08 2.02 22.51
CA LYS A 48 -4.07 3.04 22.14
C LYS A 48 -3.41 4.22 21.38
N GLY A 49 -2.39 3.93 20.61
CA GLY A 49 -1.55 4.88 19.89
C GLY A 49 -0.42 4.18 19.16
N PHE A 50 0.63 4.91 18.85
CA PHE A 50 1.81 4.33 18.21
C PHE A 50 2.51 3.29 19.09
N ILE A 51 3.10 2.30 18.46
CA ILE A 51 4.19 1.57 19.08
C ILE A 51 5.34 2.57 19.27
N PRO A 52 6.00 2.68 20.45
CA PRO A 52 6.91 3.79 20.76
C PRO A 52 8.06 4.04 19.76
N TRP A 53 8.44 3.04 18.98
CA TRP A 53 9.53 3.12 17.98
C TRP A 53 9.03 3.03 16.54
N ASP A 54 7.72 3.01 16.31
CA ASP A 54 7.11 2.93 14.98
C ASP A 54 7.12 4.32 14.32
N ASP A 55 7.48 4.39 13.06
CA ASP A 55 7.70 5.65 12.33
C ASP A 55 6.73 5.85 11.17
N ASP A 56 5.79 4.93 10.95
CA ASP A 56 4.78 5.01 9.90
C ASP A 56 3.38 4.57 10.36
N LEU A 57 2.39 4.88 9.56
CA LEU A 57 1.04 4.34 9.62
C LEU A 57 0.64 3.86 8.23
N ASP A 58 0.32 2.58 8.13
CA ASP A 58 -0.13 1.96 6.91
C ASP A 58 -1.61 1.59 6.98
N PHE A 59 -2.28 1.61 5.83
CA PHE A 59 -3.67 1.19 5.72
C PHE A 59 -3.86 0.03 4.76
N PHE A 60 -4.76 -0.86 5.10
CA PHE A 60 -5.39 -1.79 4.17
C PHE A 60 -6.68 -1.22 3.60
N MET A 61 -6.93 -1.50 2.34
CA MET A 61 -8.16 -1.10 1.68
C MET A 61 -8.67 -2.21 0.74
N PRO A 62 -9.97 -2.59 0.79
CA PRO A 62 -10.53 -3.52 -0.18
C PRO A 62 -10.31 -3.03 -1.61
N ARG A 63 -9.94 -3.92 -2.54
CA ARG A 63 -9.61 -3.56 -3.94
C ARG A 63 -10.64 -2.65 -4.60
N LYS A 64 -11.91 -2.89 -4.39
CA LYS A 64 -12.98 -2.10 -4.97
C LYS A 64 -12.95 -0.63 -4.49
N ASP A 65 -12.76 -0.45 -3.19
CA ASP A 65 -12.70 0.88 -2.57
C ASP A 65 -11.39 1.59 -2.90
N TYR A 66 -10.29 0.84 -2.95
CA TYR A 66 -8.98 1.31 -3.42
C TYR A 66 -9.04 1.89 -4.84
N GLU A 67 -9.63 1.16 -5.80
CA GLU A 67 -9.79 1.64 -7.17
C GLU A 67 -10.79 2.79 -7.29
N LYS A 68 -11.81 2.84 -6.43
CA LYS A 68 -12.77 3.95 -6.36
C LYS A 68 -12.08 5.21 -5.84
N LEU A 69 -11.27 5.10 -4.77
CA LEU A 69 -10.53 6.22 -4.20
C LEU A 69 -9.63 6.89 -5.25
N ILE A 70 -8.83 6.12 -5.97
CA ILE A 70 -7.94 6.66 -7.02
C ILE A 70 -8.72 7.53 -8.03
N LYS A 71 -9.94 7.12 -8.38
CA LYS A 71 -10.76 7.86 -9.37
C LYS A 71 -11.32 9.17 -8.84
N ILE A 72 -11.69 9.20 -7.56
CA ILE A 72 -12.35 10.38 -6.97
C ILE A 72 -11.37 11.35 -6.30
N TRP A 73 -10.11 10.95 -6.11
CA TRP A 73 -9.14 11.72 -5.33
C TRP A 73 -8.97 13.16 -5.83
N ASN A 74 -8.68 13.33 -7.11
CA ASN A 74 -8.43 14.66 -7.69
C ASN A 74 -9.63 15.62 -7.64
N GLU A 75 -10.84 15.06 -7.54
CA GLU A 75 -12.08 15.84 -7.48
C GLU A 75 -12.46 16.21 -6.05
N LYS A 76 -12.21 15.30 -5.08
CA LYS A 76 -12.78 15.41 -3.73
C LYS A 76 -11.76 15.65 -2.63
N ALA A 77 -10.49 15.33 -2.84
CA ALA A 77 -9.47 15.47 -1.81
C ALA A 77 -8.84 16.87 -1.81
N ASP A 78 -8.23 17.24 -0.68
CA ASP A 78 -7.39 18.43 -0.61
C ASP A 78 -6.06 18.21 -1.36
N THR A 79 -6.11 18.36 -2.67
CA THR A 79 -4.94 18.20 -3.55
C THR A 79 -3.93 19.34 -3.43
N LYS A 80 -4.24 20.43 -2.72
CA LYS A 80 -3.26 21.47 -2.41
C LYS A 80 -2.25 20.95 -1.38
N LYS A 81 -2.72 20.25 -0.36
CA LYS A 81 -1.91 19.72 0.72
C LYS A 81 -1.42 18.29 0.43
N TYR A 82 -2.24 17.43 -0.13
CA TYR A 82 -1.94 16.02 -0.30
C TYR A 82 -1.81 15.60 -1.77
N TYR A 83 -0.74 14.87 -2.06
CA TYR A 83 -0.47 14.29 -3.37
C TYR A 83 -0.71 12.78 -3.34
N LEU A 84 -1.56 12.28 -4.25
CA LEU A 84 -1.74 10.85 -4.45
C LEU A 84 -0.69 10.34 -5.45
N SER A 85 0.28 9.60 -4.96
CA SER A 85 1.29 8.93 -5.77
C SER A 85 0.78 7.55 -6.17
N VAL A 86 0.62 7.32 -7.46
CA VAL A 86 0.22 6.03 -8.03
C VAL A 86 0.88 5.86 -9.40
N SER A 87 1.47 4.68 -9.63
CA SER A 87 2.09 4.38 -10.91
C SER A 87 1.05 4.23 -12.02
N ASP A 88 1.29 4.93 -13.15
CA ASP A 88 0.47 4.86 -14.35
C ASP A 88 1.34 4.78 -15.63
N LYS A 89 0.74 5.04 -16.81
CA LYS A 89 1.44 4.99 -18.10
C LYS A 89 2.47 6.12 -18.30
N HIS A 90 2.38 7.20 -17.53
CA HIS A 90 3.23 8.39 -17.64
C HIS A 90 4.24 8.47 -16.52
N HIS A 91 3.83 8.06 -15.32
CA HIS A 91 4.60 8.16 -14.09
C HIS A 91 4.73 6.79 -13.43
N VAL A 92 5.93 6.47 -12.95
CA VAL A 92 6.23 5.27 -12.17
C VAL A 92 6.90 5.69 -10.87
N ASP A 93 6.19 5.56 -9.76
CA ASP A 93 6.67 5.94 -8.43
C ASP A 93 7.44 4.84 -7.71
N ARG A 94 7.62 3.67 -8.37
CA ARG A 94 8.30 2.48 -7.87
C ARG A 94 7.60 1.75 -6.72
N ASN A 95 6.45 2.24 -6.27
CA ASN A 95 5.58 1.52 -5.35
C ASN A 95 4.60 0.61 -6.10
N LEU A 96 4.09 -0.41 -5.39
CA LEU A 96 3.12 -1.38 -5.91
C LEU A 96 1.68 -1.07 -5.49
N PHE A 97 1.54 -0.03 -4.69
CA PHE A 97 0.31 0.49 -4.11
C PHE A 97 0.36 2.02 -4.18
N PHE A 98 -0.74 2.68 -3.90
CA PHE A 98 -0.68 4.14 -3.84
C PHE A 98 -0.19 4.63 -2.48
N THR A 99 0.44 5.79 -2.52
CA THR A 99 0.95 6.48 -1.35
C THR A 99 0.37 7.90 -1.35
N ILE A 100 -0.15 8.35 -0.22
CA ILE A 100 -0.54 9.74 -0.01
C ILE A 100 0.66 10.47 0.58
N ARG A 101 1.05 11.61 0.00
CA ARG A 101 2.20 12.39 0.45
C ARG A 101 1.78 13.79 0.86
N ASP A 102 2.27 14.23 2.00
CA ASP A 102 2.11 15.61 2.46
C ASP A 102 3.06 16.52 1.69
N LYS A 103 2.53 17.53 0.99
CA LYS A 103 3.31 18.46 0.15
C LYS A 103 4.03 19.55 0.95
N GLU A 104 3.71 19.70 2.23
CA GLU A 104 4.28 20.71 3.12
C GLU A 104 5.49 20.19 3.91
N THR A 105 5.82 18.89 3.76
CA THR A 105 6.93 18.24 4.44
C THR A 105 7.95 17.68 3.45
N THR A 106 9.12 17.27 3.96
CA THR A 106 10.16 16.60 3.16
C THR A 106 10.67 15.37 3.89
N LEU A 107 10.47 14.19 3.28
CA LEU A 107 11.00 12.89 3.71
C LEU A 107 11.36 12.06 2.48
N ILE A 108 12.61 12.17 2.05
CA ILE A 108 13.06 11.54 0.80
C ILE A 108 13.38 10.07 1.03
N LYS A 109 12.65 9.18 0.35
CA LYS A 109 12.98 7.75 0.31
C LYS A 109 14.11 7.51 -0.71
N PRO A 110 15.25 6.91 -0.34
CA PRO A 110 16.44 6.80 -1.23
C PRO A 110 16.17 6.15 -2.59
N TYR A 111 15.19 5.25 -2.68
CA TYR A 111 14.84 4.60 -3.95
C TYR A 111 13.93 5.45 -4.87
N GLN A 112 13.60 6.66 -4.45
CA GLN A 112 12.72 7.60 -5.17
C GLN A 112 13.31 9.00 -5.29
N ASP A 113 14.54 9.23 -4.84
CA ASP A 113 15.20 10.55 -4.78
C ASP A 113 15.39 11.22 -6.14
N ASP A 114 15.45 10.41 -7.21
CA ASP A 114 15.56 10.85 -8.61
C ASP A 114 14.20 11.06 -9.30
N LEU A 115 13.07 10.84 -8.61
CA LEU A 115 11.75 11.00 -9.20
C LEU A 115 11.24 12.45 -9.05
N ASP A 116 10.65 12.97 -10.13
CA ASP A 116 9.98 14.28 -10.12
C ASP A 116 8.57 14.15 -9.53
N MET A 117 8.51 14.20 -8.20
CA MET A 117 7.26 14.16 -7.41
C MET A 117 7.46 14.76 -6.02
N PRO A 118 6.39 15.13 -5.29
CA PRO A 118 6.51 15.53 -3.88
C PRO A 118 7.12 14.43 -3.01
N HIS A 119 8.17 14.76 -2.26
CA HIS A 119 8.89 13.86 -1.35
C HIS A 119 8.53 14.14 0.11
N GLY A 120 7.25 14.28 0.42
CA GLY A 120 6.78 14.49 1.78
C GLY A 120 6.63 13.22 2.60
N VAL A 121 6.29 13.38 3.88
CA VAL A 121 5.84 12.29 4.74
C VAL A 121 4.74 11.52 4.00
N ALA A 122 4.81 10.20 4.08
CA ALA A 122 4.01 9.30 3.26
C ALA A 122 3.11 8.41 4.13
N LEU A 123 1.88 8.21 3.66
CA LEU A 123 0.92 7.24 4.17
C LEU A 123 0.73 6.19 3.07
N ASP A 124 1.14 4.97 3.34
CA ASP A 124 1.06 3.88 2.36
C ASP A 124 -0.29 3.14 2.50
N VAL A 125 -0.97 2.90 1.37
CA VAL A 125 -2.27 2.23 1.35
C VAL A 125 -2.22 0.99 0.46
N LEU A 126 -2.32 -0.17 1.10
CA LEU A 126 -2.15 -1.46 0.49
C LEU A 126 -3.50 -2.09 0.13
N PRO A 127 -3.68 -2.54 -1.11
CA PRO A 127 -4.94 -3.14 -1.53
C PRO A 127 -5.07 -4.60 -1.05
N LEU A 128 -6.27 -4.94 -0.56
CA LEU A 128 -6.66 -6.31 -0.25
C LEU A 128 -7.42 -6.93 -1.42
N ASP A 129 -7.09 -8.16 -1.75
CA ASP A 129 -7.68 -8.94 -2.83
C ASP A 129 -8.26 -10.26 -2.33
N GLY A 130 -9.21 -10.83 -3.06
CA GLY A 130 -9.75 -12.15 -2.75
C GLY A 130 -8.70 -13.25 -2.88
N TYR A 131 -8.73 -14.22 -1.97
CA TYR A 131 -7.84 -15.38 -1.94
C TYR A 131 -8.59 -16.60 -2.52
N PRO A 132 -8.16 -17.17 -3.67
CA PRO A 132 -8.84 -18.31 -4.26
C PRO A 132 -8.59 -19.61 -3.48
N ASP A 133 -9.62 -20.43 -3.26
CA ASP A 133 -9.53 -21.71 -2.53
C ASP A 133 -8.64 -22.75 -3.24
N SER A 134 -8.61 -22.73 -4.57
CA SER A 134 -7.79 -23.66 -5.36
C SER A 134 -6.30 -23.35 -5.26
N ARG A 135 -5.49 -24.33 -4.85
CA ARG A 135 -4.02 -24.21 -4.79
C ARG A 135 -3.39 -23.80 -6.12
N PHE A 136 -3.91 -24.31 -7.24
CA PHE A 136 -3.44 -23.93 -8.57
C PHE A 136 -3.76 -22.47 -8.88
N LYS A 137 -5.02 -22.05 -8.69
CA LYS A 137 -5.43 -20.65 -8.88
C LYS A 137 -4.61 -19.71 -8.00
N ARG A 138 -4.31 -20.11 -6.77
CA ARG A 138 -3.47 -19.33 -5.85
C ARG A 138 -2.03 -19.20 -6.35
N LYS A 139 -1.42 -20.28 -6.83
CA LYS A 139 -0.08 -20.21 -7.43
C LYS A 139 -0.06 -19.26 -8.64
N MET A 140 -1.08 -19.32 -9.49
CA MET A 140 -1.21 -18.39 -10.62
C MET A 140 -1.42 -16.95 -10.18
N GLN A 141 -2.19 -16.71 -9.12
CA GLN A 141 -2.36 -15.36 -8.54
C GLN A 141 -1.02 -14.80 -8.05
N CYS A 142 -0.24 -15.57 -7.29
CA CYS A 142 1.08 -15.17 -6.83
C CYS A 142 2.06 -14.96 -8.00
N PHE A 143 2.03 -15.80 -9.01
CA PHE A 143 2.84 -15.64 -10.22
C PHE A 143 2.56 -14.29 -10.89
N TRP A 144 1.29 -13.95 -11.11
CA TRP A 144 0.92 -12.66 -11.68
C TRP A 144 1.26 -11.47 -10.76
N ALA A 145 1.17 -11.65 -9.44
CA ALA A 145 1.60 -10.63 -8.48
C ALA A 145 3.11 -10.37 -8.56
N LEU A 146 3.93 -11.40 -8.76
CA LEU A 146 5.37 -11.24 -8.98
C LEU A 146 5.68 -10.53 -10.31
N ILE A 147 4.98 -10.87 -11.39
CA ILE A 147 5.10 -10.16 -12.68
C ILE A 147 4.69 -8.69 -12.53
N TYR A 148 3.57 -8.43 -11.84
CA TYR A 148 3.14 -7.07 -11.52
C TYR A 148 4.22 -6.32 -10.76
N SER A 149 4.72 -6.90 -9.67
CA SER A 149 5.74 -6.31 -8.81
C SER A 149 6.99 -5.90 -9.62
N MET A 150 7.49 -6.81 -10.44
CA MET A 150 8.71 -6.56 -11.22
C MET A 150 8.56 -5.43 -12.24
N TYR A 151 7.47 -5.45 -13.01
CA TYR A 151 7.30 -4.49 -14.11
C TYR A 151 6.64 -3.18 -13.68
N CYS A 152 5.93 -3.13 -12.55
CA CYS A 152 5.38 -1.91 -11.97
C CYS A 152 6.47 -1.11 -11.23
N ALA A 153 7.19 -1.74 -10.29
CA ALA A 153 8.27 -1.06 -9.56
C ALA A 153 9.45 -0.67 -10.46
N GLN A 154 9.71 -1.44 -11.53
CA GLN A 154 10.82 -1.23 -12.47
C GLN A 154 12.20 -1.12 -11.79
N THR A 155 12.30 -1.56 -10.56
CA THR A 155 13.51 -1.63 -9.77
C THR A 155 13.86 -3.08 -9.50
N VAL A 156 15.16 -3.34 -9.36
CA VAL A 156 15.63 -4.69 -9.05
C VAL A 156 15.55 -4.90 -7.54
N PRO A 157 14.92 -5.97 -7.05
CA PRO A 157 14.85 -6.24 -5.61
C PRO A 157 16.24 -6.41 -5.02
N VAL A 158 16.65 -5.54 -4.09
CA VAL A 158 18.01 -5.52 -3.52
C VAL A 158 18.15 -6.58 -2.41
N ASN A 159 17.10 -6.91 -1.68
CA ASN A 159 17.12 -7.74 -0.47
C ASN A 159 16.60 -9.17 -0.65
N HIS A 160 16.47 -9.67 -1.89
CA HIS A 160 15.89 -10.99 -2.18
C HIS A 160 16.88 -12.04 -2.70
N GLY A 161 18.17 -11.82 -2.48
CA GLY A 161 19.25 -12.72 -2.88
C GLY A 161 19.73 -12.51 -4.32
N LYS A 162 20.99 -12.90 -4.58
CA LYS A 162 21.69 -12.67 -5.87
C LYS A 162 20.93 -13.21 -7.09
N LEU A 163 20.27 -14.38 -6.96
CA LEU A 163 19.53 -15.00 -8.06
C LEU A 163 18.33 -14.14 -8.48
N MET A 164 17.52 -13.66 -7.53
CA MET A 164 16.38 -12.79 -7.82
C MET A 164 16.81 -11.45 -8.41
N THR A 165 17.94 -10.92 -7.97
CA THR A 165 18.54 -9.71 -8.54
C THR A 165 18.92 -9.93 -10.01
N ILE A 166 19.56 -11.05 -10.35
CA ILE A 166 19.94 -11.39 -11.74
C ILE A 166 18.69 -11.57 -12.61
N VAL A 167 17.74 -12.37 -12.16
CA VAL A 167 16.47 -12.61 -12.88
C VAL A 167 15.71 -11.30 -13.12
N GLY A 168 15.65 -10.43 -12.13
CA GLY A 168 15.00 -9.12 -12.26
C GLY A 168 15.71 -8.22 -13.28
N LYS A 169 17.07 -8.16 -13.24
CA LYS A 169 17.85 -7.42 -14.24
C LYS A 169 17.61 -7.94 -15.66
N MET A 170 17.66 -9.26 -15.85
CA MET A 170 17.43 -9.88 -17.16
C MET A 170 16.01 -9.61 -17.67
N ALA A 171 15.00 -9.77 -16.84
CA ALA A 171 13.60 -9.53 -17.21
C ALA A 171 13.35 -8.06 -17.61
N LEU A 172 13.92 -7.10 -16.87
CA LEU A 172 13.82 -5.68 -17.23
C LEU A 172 14.61 -5.34 -18.49
N ALA A 173 15.77 -5.99 -18.73
CA ALA A 173 16.58 -5.82 -19.94
C ALA A 173 15.88 -6.39 -21.19
N MET A 174 15.18 -7.53 -21.07
CA MET A 174 14.41 -8.11 -22.17
C MET A 174 13.22 -7.24 -22.63
N VAL A 175 12.73 -6.36 -21.77
CA VAL A 175 11.61 -5.45 -22.06
C VAL A 175 12.05 -4.00 -21.83
N PRO A 176 12.82 -3.39 -22.76
CA PRO A 176 13.37 -2.05 -22.55
C PRO A 176 12.31 -0.94 -22.67
N PHE A 177 11.23 -1.17 -23.38
CA PHE A 177 10.22 -0.14 -23.68
C PHE A 177 9.23 0.05 -22.53
N LYS A 178 9.15 1.28 -21.97
CA LYS A 178 8.23 1.64 -20.88
C LYS A 178 6.76 1.30 -21.20
N ARG A 179 6.30 1.54 -22.42
CA ARG A 179 4.93 1.19 -22.86
C ARG A 179 4.64 -0.29 -22.79
N VAL A 180 5.60 -1.13 -23.20
CA VAL A 180 5.43 -2.60 -23.12
C VAL A 180 5.38 -3.05 -21.67
N ARG A 181 6.26 -2.52 -20.81
CA ARG A 181 6.21 -2.78 -19.36
C ARG A 181 4.86 -2.39 -18.77
N TYR A 182 4.31 -1.23 -19.15
CA TYR A 182 2.98 -0.79 -18.72
C TYR A 182 1.88 -1.81 -19.09
N HIS A 183 1.87 -2.32 -20.31
CA HIS A 183 0.91 -3.33 -20.74
C HIS A 183 1.09 -4.66 -19.99
N ILE A 184 2.33 -5.08 -19.73
CA ILE A 184 2.61 -6.29 -18.97
C ILE A 184 2.08 -6.17 -17.53
N TRP A 185 2.43 -5.10 -16.81
CA TRP A 185 2.02 -4.99 -15.42
C TRP A 185 0.52 -4.67 -15.26
N THR A 186 -0.10 -3.96 -16.18
CA THR A 186 -1.56 -3.77 -16.17
C THR A 186 -2.31 -5.08 -16.43
N PHE A 187 -1.83 -5.91 -17.35
CA PHE A 187 -2.36 -7.25 -17.57
C PHE A 187 -2.15 -8.13 -16.33
N ALA A 188 -0.95 -8.13 -15.76
CA ALA A 188 -0.64 -8.88 -14.55
C ALA A 188 -1.53 -8.44 -13.37
N LYS A 189 -1.72 -7.12 -13.17
CA LYS A 189 -2.66 -6.55 -12.21
C LYS A 189 -4.06 -7.14 -12.41
N LYS A 190 -4.59 -7.12 -13.63
CA LYS A 190 -5.91 -7.68 -13.95
C LYS A 190 -6.00 -9.18 -13.60
N GLN A 191 -4.92 -9.95 -13.81
CA GLN A 191 -4.92 -11.39 -13.51
C GLN A 191 -4.84 -11.68 -12.00
N MET A 192 -4.01 -10.94 -11.25
CA MET A 192 -3.85 -11.17 -9.81
C MET A 192 -5.07 -10.72 -9.01
N THR A 193 -5.79 -9.68 -9.48
CA THR A 193 -6.93 -9.08 -8.77
C THR A 193 -8.30 -9.63 -9.18
N LYS A 194 -8.36 -10.66 -10.03
CA LYS A 194 -9.63 -11.18 -10.58
C LYS A 194 -10.53 -11.88 -9.58
N TYR A 195 -10.00 -12.24 -8.41
CA TYR A 195 -10.78 -12.91 -7.36
C TYR A 195 -11.39 -11.85 -6.44
N ARG A 196 -12.70 -11.84 -6.36
CA ARG A 196 -13.45 -10.84 -5.59
C ARG A 196 -13.46 -11.19 -4.10
N ILE A 197 -13.36 -10.19 -3.24
CA ILE A 197 -13.39 -10.35 -1.78
C ILE A 197 -14.74 -10.95 -1.34
N GLU A 198 -15.83 -10.49 -1.93
CA GLU A 198 -17.19 -10.89 -1.59
C GLU A 198 -17.45 -12.39 -1.88
N GLU A 199 -16.70 -12.97 -2.79
CA GLU A 199 -16.80 -14.38 -3.21
C GLU A 199 -15.74 -15.29 -2.55
N SER A 200 -14.89 -14.70 -1.69
CA SER A 200 -13.74 -15.38 -1.10
C SER A 200 -13.92 -15.60 0.40
N LYS A 201 -13.54 -16.77 0.90
CA LYS A 201 -13.49 -17.05 2.34
C LYS A 201 -12.35 -16.31 3.03
N PHE A 202 -11.28 -16.07 2.30
CA PHE A 202 -10.08 -15.38 2.76
C PHE A 202 -9.70 -14.27 1.79
N ILE A 203 -8.97 -13.30 2.31
CA ILE A 203 -8.37 -12.20 1.55
C ILE A 203 -6.85 -12.20 1.76
N THR A 204 -6.14 -11.47 0.95
CA THR A 204 -4.68 -11.42 0.94
C THR A 204 -4.19 -10.06 0.46
N GLU A 205 -3.01 -9.67 0.89
CA GLU A 205 -2.24 -8.57 0.35
C GLU A 205 -1.21 -9.14 -0.65
N LEU A 206 -1.00 -8.48 -1.79
CA LEU A 206 -0.20 -8.97 -2.90
C LEU A 206 0.97 -8.05 -3.29
N CYS A 207 1.13 -6.93 -2.60
CA CYS A 207 2.07 -5.88 -2.99
C CYS A 207 3.33 -5.79 -2.11
N SER A 208 3.29 -6.30 -0.86
CA SER A 208 4.42 -6.23 0.08
C SER A 208 5.43 -7.38 -0.04
N GLY A 209 5.44 -8.06 -1.17
CA GLY A 209 6.42 -9.11 -1.49
C GLY A 209 6.02 -10.54 -1.12
N PRO A 210 6.87 -11.54 -1.47
CA PRO A 210 6.51 -12.97 -1.43
C PRO A 210 6.13 -13.50 -0.04
N TYR A 211 6.64 -12.90 1.02
CA TYR A 211 6.29 -13.29 2.39
C TYR A 211 4.84 -12.94 2.70
N TYR A 212 4.43 -11.71 2.43
CA TYR A 212 3.07 -11.22 2.66
C TYR A 212 2.06 -11.84 1.69
N MET A 213 2.44 -12.09 0.45
CA MET A 213 1.61 -12.83 -0.51
C MET A 213 1.17 -14.20 0.00
N LYS A 214 1.88 -14.83 0.96
CA LYS A 214 1.49 -16.12 1.57
C LYS A 214 0.48 -15.97 2.70
N LYS A 215 0.31 -14.76 3.24
CA LYS A 215 -0.65 -14.49 4.32
C LYS A 215 -2.07 -14.53 3.78
N LYS A 216 -2.97 -14.99 4.62
CA LYS A 216 -4.41 -14.97 4.37
C LYS A 216 -5.13 -14.51 5.62
N TYR A 217 -6.13 -13.69 5.41
CA TYR A 217 -6.96 -13.14 6.49
C TYR A 217 -8.40 -13.59 6.27
N PRO A 218 -9.18 -13.88 7.33
CA PRO A 218 -10.61 -14.19 7.17
C PRO A 218 -11.33 -13.00 6.53
N ALA A 219 -12.04 -13.21 5.43
CA ALA A 219 -12.76 -12.11 4.76
C ALA A 219 -13.81 -11.46 5.67
N GLY A 220 -14.40 -12.27 6.59
CA GLY A 220 -15.35 -11.78 7.58
C GLY A 220 -14.83 -10.71 8.52
N ALA A 221 -13.52 -10.72 8.82
CA ALA A 221 -12.88 -9.73 9.68
C ALA A 221 -12.81 -8.32 9.03
N PHE A 222 -12.91 -8.25 7.72
CA PHE A 222 -12.80 -7.01 6.94
C PHE A 222 -14.12 -6.56 6.32
N ARG A 223 -15.27 -7.04 6.84
CA ARG A 223 -16.59 -6.61 6.34
C ARG A 223 -16.97 -5.19 6.72
N LYS A 224 -16.46 -4.71 7.84
CA LYS A 224 -16.65 -3.35 8.34
C LYS A 224 -15.45 -2.89 9.14
N ALA A 225 -15.28 -1.59 9.22
CA ALA A 225 -14.33 -0.95 10.13
C ALA A 225 -14.95 -0.79 11.52
N VAL A 226 -14.11 -0.84 12.54
CA VAL A 226 -14.43 -0.48 13.92
C VAL A 226 -13.45 0.61 14.33
N TRP A 227 -13.98 1.76 14.69
CA TRP A 227 -13.18 2.88 15.18
C TRP A 227 -12.72 2.62 16.60
N LYS A 228 -11.43 2.74 16.84
CA LYS A 228 -10.80 2.53 18.14
C LYS A 228 -9.92 3.72 18.49
N GLU A 229 -9.81 3.99 19.77
CA GLU A 229 -8.93 5.01 20.33
C GLU A 229 -7.49 4.85 19.80
N PHE A 230 -6.92 5.93 19.30
CA PHE A 230 -5.55 6.01 18.80
C PHE A 230 -5.02 7.43 19.07
N GLU A 231 -4.08 7.58 20.02
CA GLU A 231 -3.61 8.87 20.53
C GLU A 231 -4.79 9.75 21.01
N ASP A 232 -4.91 10.94 20.46
CA ASP A 232 -5.98 11.90 20.75
C ASP A 232 -7.22 11.78 19.83
N THR A 233 -7.28 10.72 19.02
CA THR A 233 -8.36 10.48 18.05
C THR A 233 -8.83 9.03 18.07
N SER A 234 -9.60 8.63 17.07
CA SER A 234 -9.90 7.23 16.78
C SER A 234 -9.62 6.93 15.31
N LEU A 235 -9.15 5.70 15.05
CA LEU A 235 -8.84 5.23 13.70
C LEU A 235 -9.50 3.87 13.43
N PRO A 236 -9.82 3.57 12.15
CA PRO A 236 -10.52 2.36 11.78
C PRO A 236 -9.60 1.14 11.76
N ILE A 237 -10.02 0.05 12.39
CA ILE A 237 -9.37 -1.26 12.34
C ILE A 237 -10.37 -2.33 11.85
N PRO A 238 -9.92 -3.51 11.39
CA PRO A 238 -10.81 -4.63 11.08
C PRO A 238 -11.65 -5.03 12.30
N VAL A 239 -12.86 -5.57 12.05
CA VAL A 239 -13.79 -5.96 13.13
C VAL A 239 -13.39 -7.25 13.85
N GLY A 240 -12.51 -8.09 13.29
CA GLY A 240 -12.11 -9.37 13.86
C GLY A 240 -10.71 -9.82 13.62
#